data_e2afb6342265c1acc2bfe457436f7b7d
#
_entry.id   e2afb6342265c1acc2bfe457436f7b7d
#
_cell.length_a   1.000
_cell.length_b   1.000
_cell.length_c   1.000
_cell.angle_alpha   90.00
_cell.angle_beta   90.00
_cell.angle_gamma   90.00
#
_symmetry.space_group_name_H-M   'P 1'
#
loop_
_entity.id
_entity.type
_entity.pdbx_description
1 polymer ?
#
loop_
_entity_poly.entity_id
_entity_poly.type
_entity_poly.pdbx_seq_one_letter_code
_entity_poly.pdbx_strand_id
1 'polypeptide(L)'
;ISKNLKNGDAVFIDQIFNEKKERLSIFKFDSGLLRNLEKDFKLVRGNLLTVDKIIADKKKKLNLAKKFKSISVIDMEAFHIKKELLKAKIPMISLKVIFDDLSFDMPMFIQECINADGDLKMATFLRKLVLNPSIIFDLIKLNIKFLKSKKVLKVLINNFGD
;
A
#
# COMPACT_ATOMS: atom_id res chain seq x y z
N ILE A 1 -3.31 3.07 -9.33
CA ILE A 1 -3.02 4.23 -8.48
C ILE A 1 -4.06 5.30 -8.78
N SER A 2 -5.11 5.32 -7.99
CA SER A 2 -6.20 6.28 -8.16
C SER A 2 -5.76 7.66 -7.65
N LYS A 3 -6.03 8.70 -8.46
CA LYS A 3 -5.78 10.11 -8.08
C LYS A 3 -6.67 10.57 -6.92
N ASN A 4 -7.75 9.85 -6.65
CA ASN A 4 -8.75 10.22 -5.64
C ASN A 4 -8.49 9.58 -4.28
N LEU A 5 -7.52 8.67 -4.17
CA LEU A 5 -7.14 8.03 -2.92
C LEU A 5 -6.08 8.84 -2.19
N LYS A 6 -6.28 9.00 -0.88
CA LYS A 6 -5.40 9.74 0.02
C LYS A 6 -4.89 8.83 1.13
N ASN A 7 -3.83 9.25 1.78
CA ASN A 7 -3.32 8.59 2.98
C ASN A 7 -4.43 8.35 4.01
N GLY A 8 -4.58 7.12 4.45
CA GLY A 8 -5.61 6.66 5.38
C GLY A 8 -6.91 6.19 4.74
N ASP A 9 -7.11 6.34 3.42
CA ASP A 9 -8.25 5.72 2.75
C ASP A 9 -8.07 4.19 2.72
N ALA A 10 -9.17 3.44 2.84
CA ALA A 10 -9.18 1.99 2.73
C ALA A 10 -9.72 1.54 1.37
N VAL A 11 -9.12 0.49 0.81
CA VAL A 11 -9.51 -0.06 -0.48
C VAL A 11 -9.75 -1.55 -0.36
N PHE A 12 -10.98 -1.96 -0.65
CA PHE A 12 -11.33 -3.37 -0.82
C PHE A 12 -10.94 -3.82 -2.23
N ILE A 13 -10.11 -4.85 -2.34
CA ILE A 13 -9.55 -5.29 -3.61
C ILE A 13 -10.47 -6.31 -4.28
N ASP A 14 -10.86 -6.03 -5.52
CA ASP A 14 -11.65 -6.94 -6.36
C ASP A 14 -10.79 -7.86 -7.20
N GLN A 15 -9.69 -7.33 -7.75
CA GLN A 15 -8.78 -8.07 -8.63
C GLN A 15 -7.34 -7.66 -8.34
N ILE A 16 -6.44 -8.63 -8.46
CA ILE A 16 -5.00 -8.43 -8.35
C ILE A 16 -4.36 -8.71 -9.71
N PHE A 17 -3.48 -7.82 -10.11
CA PHE A 17 -2.69 -7.90 -11.34
C PHE A 17 -1.20 -7.97 -10.98
N ASN A 18 -0.41 -8.55 -11.86
CA ASN A 18 1.05 -8.40 -11.86
C ASN A 18 1.50 -7.53 -13.04
N GLU A 19 2.80 -7.23 -13.13
CA GLU A 19 3.37 -6.41 -14.19
C GLU A 19 3.26 -7.05 -15.59
N LYS A 20 3.08 -8.38 -15.67
CA LYS A 20 2.81 -9.14 -16.91
C LYS A 20 1.35 -9.11 -17.33
N LYS A 21 0.49 -8.35 -16.61
CA LYS A 21 -0.96 -8.26 -16.82
C LYS A 21 -1.72 -9.56 -16.54
N GLU A 22 -1.11 -10.52 -15.85
CA GLU A 22 -1.85 -11.66 -15.33
C GLU A 22 -2.83 -11.17 -14.26
N ARG A 23 -4.02 -11.78 -14.20
CA ARG A 23 -5.12 -11.34 -13.34
C ARG A 23 -5.61 -12.47 -12.46
N LEU A 24 -5.78 -12.19 -11.17
CA LEU A 24 -6.40 -13.07 -10.20
C LEU A 24 -7.59 -12.36 -9.54
N SER A 25 -8.76 -13.01 -9.54
CA SER A 25 -9.94 -12.49 -8.85
C SER A 25 -9.89 -12.85 -7.37
N ILE A 26 -10.34 -11.91 -6.54
CA ILE A 26 -10.50 -12.12 -5.10
C ILE A 26 -11.92 -12.64 -4.82
N PHE A 27 -12.08 -13.33 -3.70
CA PHE A 27 -13.38 -13.82 -3.25
C PHE A 27 -14.34 -12.62 -3.05
N LYS A 28 -15.54 -12.71 -3.63
CA LYS A 28 -16.58 -11.70 -3.41
C LYS A 28 -17.16 -11.90 -2.02
N PHE A 29 -16.86 -10.98 -1.15
CA PHE A 29 -17.38 -10.98 0.21
C PHE A 29 -18.75 -10.31 0.27
N ASP A 30 -19.61 -10.75 1.20
CA ASP A 30 -20.95 -10.19 1.39
C ASP A 30 -20.89 -8.71 1.82
N SER A 31 -21.82 -7.93 1.29
CA SER A 31 -21.87 -6.47 1.43
C SER A 31 -22.24 -6.00 2.85
N GLY A 32 -22.74 -6.88 3.72
CA GLY A 32 -23.21 -6.50 5.06
C GLY A 32 -22.07 -5.98 5.95
N LEU A 33 -20.95 -6.71 6.02
CA LEU A 33 -19.77 -6.30 6.81
C LEU A 33 -19.15 -5.02 6.26
N LEU A 34 -19.11 -4.87 4.93
CA LEU A 34 -18.53 -3.68 4.30
C LEU A 34 -19.29 -2.40 4.64
N ARG A 35 -20.63 -2.46 4.74
CA ARG A 35 -21.47 -1.30 5.11
C ARG A 35 -21.17 -0.77 6.51
N ASN A 36 -20.84 -1.64 7.45
CA ASN A 36 -20.47 -1.20 8.80
C ASN A 36 -19.12 -0.47 8.78
N LEU A 37 -18.17 -0.95 7.99
CA LEU A 37 -16.87 -0.31 7.84
C LEU A 37 -16.92 1.04 7.13
N GLU A 38 -17.86 1.24 6.20
CA GLU A 38 -18.05 2.51 5.47
C GLU A 38 -18.49 3.68 6.37
N LYS A 39 -18.99 3.41 7.59
CA LYS A 39 -19.39 4.45 8.55
C LYS A 39 -18.21 5.12 9.22
N ASP A 40 -17.12 4.42 9.42
CA ASP A 40 -15.97 4.89 10.21
C ASP A 40 -14.87 5.54 9.36
N PHE A 41 -14.80 5.20 8.08
CA PHE A 41 -13.78 5.73 7.15
C PHE A 41 -14.18 5.51 5.70
N LYS A 42 -13.52 6.25 4.81
CA LYS A 42 -13.74 6.11 3.38
C LYS A 42 -13.22 4.75 2.88
N LEU A 43 -14.14 3.83 2.64
CA LEU A 43 -13.88 2.55 1.99
C LEU A 43 -14.29 2.63 0.53
N VAL A 44 -13.42 2.26 -0.37
CA VAL A 44 -13.70 2.19 -1.81
C VAL A 44 -13.33 0.82 -2.37
N ARG A 45 -13.94 0.42 -3.47
CA ARG A 45 -13.55 -0.78 -4.21
C ARG A 45 -12.54 -0.45 -5.28
N GLY A 46 -11.61 -1.37 -5.53
CA GLY A 46 -10.58 -1.14 -6.54
C GLY A 46 -9.75 -2.37 -6.88
N ASN A 47 -8.83 -2.19 -7.81
CA ASN A 47 -7.91 -3.22 -8.25
C ASN A 47 -6.49 -2.92 -7.77
N LEU A 48 -5.72 -3.97 -7.57
CA LEU A 48 -4.36 -3.90 -7.08
C LEU A 48 -3.37 -4.38 -8.15
N LEU A 49 -2.23 -3.72 -8.24
CA LEU A 49 -1.07 -4.15 -9.02
C LEU A 49 0.05 -4.54 -8.07
N THR A 50 0.49 -5.78 -8.13
CA THR A 50 1.72 -6.22 -7.46
C THR A 50 2.91 -5.96 -8.39
N VAL A 51 3.92 -5.29 -7.85
CA VAL A 51 5.16 -4.93 -8.53
C VAL A 51 6.37 -5.54 -7.81
N ASP A 52 7.45 -5.78 -8.55
CA ASP A 52 8.65 -6.42 -8.00
C ASP A 52 9.57 -5.46 -7.23
N LYS A 53 9.37 -4.14 -7.39
CA LYS A 53 10.25 -3.12 -6.77
C LYS A 53 9.45 -1.95 -6.21
N ILE A 54 9.97 -1.35 -5.14
CA ILE A 54 9.43 -0.13 -4.55
C ILE A 54 9.38 1.00 -5.58
N ILE A 55 8.22 1.65 -5.69
CA ILE A 55 8.01 2.79 -6.56
C ILE A 55 7.84 4.04 -5.71
N ALA A 56 8.94 4.66 -5.31
CA ALA A 56 8.93 5.85 -4.48
C ALA A 56 8.75 7.15 -5.28
N ASP A 57 9.22 7.18 -6.52
CA ASP A 57 9.21 8.35 -7.40
C ASP A 57 7.79 8.64 -7.92
N LYS A 58 7.33 9.89 -7.75
CA LYS A 58 6.01 10.35 -8.20
C LYS A 58 5.80 10.22 -9.70
N LYS A 59 6.82 10.48 -10.53
CA LYS A 59 6.71 10.37 -11.99
C LYS A 59 6.51 8.91 -12.39
N LYS A 60 7.22 7.98 -11.74
CA LYS A 60 7.04 6.53 -11.97
C LYS A 60 5.67 6.07 -11.55
N LYS A 61 5.14 6.53 -10.41
CA LYS A 61 3.75 6.26 -9.96
C LYS A 61 2.73 6.75 -11.00
N LEU A 62 2.89 7.98 -11.50
CA LEU A 62 1.99 8.56 -12.50
C LEU A 62 2.06 7.80 -13.84
N ASN A 63 3.23 7.36 -14.27
CA ASN A 63 3.39 6.57 -15.49
C ASN A 63 2.70 5.19 -15.36
N LEU A 64 2.82 4.55 -14.21
CA LEU A 64 2.10 3.31 -13.94
C LEU A 64 0.58 3.52 -13.92
N ALA A 65 0.10 4.60 -13.29
CA ALA A 65 -1.31 4.95 -13.30
C ALA A 65 -1.86 5.16 -14.72
N LYS A 66 -1.06 5.71 -15.63
CA LYS A 66 -1.42 5.85 -17.06
C LYS A 66 -1.43 4.50 -17.78
N LYS A 67 -0.42 3.65 -17.51
CA LYS A 67 -0.28 2.32 -18.14
C LYS A 67 -1.37 1.35 -17.68
N PHE A 68 -1.76 1.42 -16.41
CA PHE A 68 -2.73 0.55 -15.77
C PHE A 68 -3.93 1.35 -15.24
N LYS A 69 -4.79 1.83 -16.15
CA LYS A 69 -5.92 2.75 -15.84
C LYS A 69 -6.92 2.21 -14.82
N SER A 70 -7.08 0.88 -14.73
CA SER A 70 -8.01 0.23 -13.80
C SER A 70 -7.41 -0.01 -12.40
N ILE A 71 -6.14 0.28 -12.18
CA ILE A 71 -5.45 0.01 -10.92
C ILE A 71 -5.64 1.17 -9.94
N SER A 72 -6.06 0.83 -8.73
CA SER A 72 -6.25 1.78 -7.62
C SER A 72 -5.06 1.78 -6.66
N VAL A 73 -4.45 0.62 -6.41
CA VAL A 73 -3.43 0.41 -5.39
C VAL A 73 -2.25 -0.37 -5.96
N ILE A 74 -1.07 -0.16 -5.39
CA ILE A 74 0.14 -0.95 -5.67
C ILE A 74 0.64 -1.58 -4.37
N ASP A 75 1.12 -2.82 -4.47
CA ASP A 75 1.89 -3.51 -3.42
C ASP A 75 2.99 -4.39 -4.02
N MET A 76 3.65 -5.19 -3.20
CA MET A 76 4.74 -6.08 -3.64
C MET A 76 4.46 -7.57 -3.38
N GLU A 77 3.36 -7.93 -2.71
CA GLU A 77 3.16 -9.30 -2.21
C GLU A 77 1.85 -9.96 -2.63
N ALA A 78 0.77 -9.21 -2.79
CA ALA A 78 -0.59 -9.74 -2.86
C ALA A 78 -0.82 -10.75 -4.00
N PHE A 79 -0.19 -10.55 -5.17
CA PHE A 79 -0.31 -11.48 -6.29
C PHE A 79 0.32 -12.84 -5.96
N HIS A 80 1.49 -12.83 -5.35
CA HIS A 80 2.22 -14.03 -4.97
C HIS A 80 1.48 -14.79 -3.87
N ILE A 81 1.02 -14.08 -2.82
CA ILE A 81 0.20 -14.66 -1.75
C ILE A 81 -1.06 -15.30 -2.34
N LYS A 82 -1.80 -14.58 -3.20
CA LYS A 82 -3.01 -15.11 -3.82
C LYS A 82 -2.74 -16.35 -4.66
N LYS A 83 -1.62 -16.38 -5.38
CA LYS A 83 -1.23 -17.54 -6.20
C LYS A 83 -1.00 -18.79 -5.36
N GLU A 84 -0.34 -18.66 -4.20
CA GLU A 84 -0.13 -19.77 -3.27
C GLU A 84 -1.44 -20.22 -2.60
N LEU A 85 -2.27 -19.30 -2.16
CA LEU A 85 -3.59 -19.60 -1.58
C LEU A 85 -4.52 -20.29 -2.56
N LEU A 86 -4.43 -19.99 -3.87
CA LEU A 86 -5.18 -20.71 -4.91
C LEU A 86 -4.78 -22.16 -5.02
N LYS A 87 -3.47 -22.48 -4.93
CA LYS A 87 -3.00 -23.89 -4.92
C LYS A 87 -3.55 -24.66 -3.72
N ALA A 88 -3.62 -23.99 -2.57
CA ALA A 88 -4.18 -24.56 -1.34
C ALA A 88 -5.72 -24.54 -1.27
N LYS A 89 -6.41 -23.98 -2.29
CA LYS A 89 -7.88 -23.79 -2.34
C LYS A 89 -8.42 -22.94 -1.18
N ILE A 90 -7.60 -22.01 -0.65
CA ILE A 90 -7.97 -21.11 0.43
C ILE A 90 -8.54 -19.82 -0.17
N PRO A 91 -9.75 -19.38 0.22
CA PRO A 91 -10.29 -18.10 -0.20
C PRO A 91 -9.47 -16.94 0.39
N MET A 92 -9.34 -15.86 -0.37
CA MET A 92 -8.60 -14.64 0.05
C MET A 92 -9.49 -13.43 -0.07
N ILE A 93 -9.52 -12.63 0.98
CA ILE A 93 -10.00 -11.24 0.98
C ILE A 93 -8.76 -10.34 1.05
N SER A 94 -8.78 -9.21 0.37
CA SER A 94 -7.70 -8.25 0.45
C SER A 94 -8.25 -6.85 0.69
N LEU A 95 -7.79 -6.26 1.79
CA LEU A 95 -8.10 -4.90 2.19
C LEU A 95 -6.78 -4.15 2.35
N LYS A 96 -6.66 -3.00 1.73
CA LYS A 96 -5.43 -2.19 1.76
C LYS A 96 -5.74 -0.81 2.32
N VAL A 97 -4.88 -0.33 3.22
CA VAL A 97 -4.92 1.06 3.69
C VAL A 97 -3.83 1.84 2.97
N ILE A 98 -4.20 2.98 2.39
CA ILE A 98 -3.26 3.82 1.64
C ILE A 98 -2.31 4.51 2.61
N PHE A 99 -1.04 4.16 2.51
CA PHE A 99 0.04 4.83 3.23
C PHE A 99 0.62 5.97 2.40
N ASP A 100 0.94 5.68 1.13
CA ASP A 100 1.64 6.55 0.20
C ASP A 100 0.72 6.86 -0.99
N ASP A 101 0.22 8.08 -1.06
CA ASP A 101 -0.63 8.56 -2.14
C ASP A 101 0.20 9.20 -3.29
N LEU A 102 -0.45 9.50 -4.40
CA LEU A 102 0.22 10.10 -5.57
C LEU A 102 0.77 11.51 -5.34
N SER A 103 0.37 12.18 -4.27
CA SER A 103 0.85 13.53 -3.95
C SER A 103 2.16 13.53 -3.17
N PHE A 104 2.54 12.37 -2.62
CA PHE A 104 3.70 12.24 -1.75
C PHE A 104 4.88 11.60 -2.49
N ASP A 105 6.01 12.29 -2.49
CA ASP A 105 7.29 11.70 -2.86
C ASP A 105 7.93 11.09 -1.62
N MET A 106 8.14 9.78 -1.63
CA MET A 106 8.86 9.12 -0.55
C MET A 106 10.31 9.61 -0.57
N PRO A 107 10.83 10.13 0.55
CA PRO A 107 12.19 10.65 0.59
C PRO A 107 13.22 9.62 0.09
N MET A 108 14.04 10.02 -0.88
CA MET A 108 15.00 9.12 -1.55
C MET A 108 16.00 8.48 -0.57
N PHE A 109 16.35 9.19 0.51
CA PHE A 109 17.27 8.66 1.51
C PHE A 109 16.79 7.35 2.16
N ILE A 110 15.46 7.12 2.23
CA ILE A 110 14.90 5.87 2.77
C ILE A 110 15.32 4.67 1.92
N GLN A 111 15.24 4.80 0.58
CA GLN A 111 15.67 3.72 -0.33
C GLN A 111 17.15 3.38 -0.18
N GLU A 112 17.98 4.39 0.04
CA GLU A 112 19.42 4.22 0.21
C GLU A 112 19.77 3.61 1.58
N CYS A 113 18.87 3.75 2.55
CA CYS A 113 19.01 3.19 3.90
C CYS A 113 18.45 1.77 4.03
N ILE A 114 17.83 1.21 3.00
CA ILE A 114 17.28 -0.15 3.03
C ILE A 114 18.20 -1.07 2.21
N ASN A 115 18.51 -2.27 2.71
CA ASN A 115 19.27 -3.30 2.00
C ASN A 115 18.36 -4.10 1.04
N ALA A 116 18.93 -5.07 0.33
CA ALA A 116 18.19 -5.95 -0.58
C ALA A 116 17.16 -6.82 0.14
N ASP A 117 17.38 -7.12 1.42
CA ASP A 117 16.51 -7.94 2.27
C ASP A 117 15.40 -7.12 2.94
N GLY A 118 15.41 -5.79 2.76
CA GLY A 118 14.40 -4.89 3.35
C GLY A 118 14.78 -4.32 4.72
N ASP A 119 15.96 -4.64 5.26
CA ASP A 119 16.40 -4.16 6.56
C ASP A 119 17.00 -2.76 6.50
N LEU A 120 16.86 -2.01 7.60
CA LEU A 120 17.41 -0.68 7.73
C LEU A 120 18.92 -0.73 8.03
N LYS A 121 19.73 -0.15 7.14
CA LYS A 121 21.15 0.11 7.33
C LYS A 121 21.35 1.26 8.34
N MET A 122 21.31 0.93 9.64
CA MET A 122 21.30 1.91 10.72
C MET A 122 22.49 2.88 10.66
N ALA A 123 23.71 2.42 10.35
CA ALA A 123 24.87 3.28 10.21
C ALA A 123 24.72 4.30 9.09
N THR A 124 24.20 3.86 7.92
CA THR A 124 23.93 4.75 6.79
C THR A 124 22.86 5.77 7.13
N PHE A 125 21.80 5.34 7.82
CA PHE A 125 20.70 6.20 8.27
C PHE A 125 21.20 7.28 9.24
N LEU A 126 21.93 6.93 10.28
CA LEU A 126 22.49 7.86 11.27
C LEU A 126 23.46 8.85 10.61
N ARG A 127 24.36 8.37 9.76
CA ARG A 127 25.29 9.23 9.01
C ARG A 127 24.54 10.29 8.18
N LYS A 128 23.48 9.87 7.46
CA LYS A 128 22.68 10.80 6.66
C LYS A 128 21.94 11.82 7.53
N LEU A 129 21.43 11.41 8.67
CA LEU A 129 20.74 12.27 9.62
C LEU A 129 21.67 13.38 10.15
N VAL A 130 22.91 13.02 10.51
CA VAL A 130 23.93 13.97 10.98
C VAL A 130 24.35 14.94 9.86
N LEU A 131 24.56 14.43 8.65
CA LEU A 131 25.02 15.24 7.50
C LEU A 131 23.90 16.12 6.93
N ASN A 132 22.64 15.76 7.14
CA ASN A 132 21.49 16.48 6.59
C ASN A 132 20.32 16.51 7.59
N PRO A 133 20.33 17.45 8.56
CA PRO A 133 19.29 17.54 9.60
C PRO A 133 17.88 17.77 9.05
N SER A 134 17.74 18.31 7.82
CA SER A 134 16.42 18.52 7.19
C SER A 134 15.64 17.20 6.98
N ILE A 135 16.32 16.06 6.95
CA ILE A 135 15.71 14.72 6.91
C ILE A 135 14.73 14.51 8.09
N ILE A 136 14.97 15.14 9.24
CA ILE A 136 14.08 15.05 10.41
C ILE A 136 12.65 15.52 10.05
N PHE A 137 12.50 16.58 9.29
CA PHE A 137 11.17 17.08 8.88
C PHE A 137 10.46 16.08 7.97
N ASP A 138 11.19 15.42 7.09
CA ASP A 138 10.61 14.39 6.23
C ASP A 138 10.22 13.13 7.01
N LEU A 139 11.01 12.75 8.02
CA LEU A 139 10.67 11.68 8.94
C LEU A 139 9.42 11.99 9.76
N ILE A 140 9.27 13.23 10.23
CA ILE A 140 8.07 13.67 10.96
C ILE A 140 6.83 13.55 10.04
N LYS A 141 6.91 14.06 8.80
CA LYS A 141 5.81 13.93 7.83
C LYS A 141 5.46 12.47 7.56
N LEU A 142 6.47 11.63 7.39
CA LEU A 142 6.29 10.20 7.17
C LEU A 142 5.60 9.52 8.37
N ASN A 143 6.03 9.86 9.59
CA ASN A 143 5.45 9.34 10.82
C ASN A 143 3.98 9.75 10.98
N ILE A 144 3.63 11.00 10.68
CA ILE A 144 2.24 11.47 10.71
C ILE A 144 1.38 10.63 9.75
N LYS A 145 1.85 10.39 8.53
CA LYS A 145 1.16 9.54 7.54
C LYS A 145 1.02 8.10 8.04
N PHE A 146 2.07 7.55 8.65
CA PHE A 146 2.08 6.22 9.22
C PHE A 146 1.05 6.08 10.35
N LEU A 147 1.02 7.02 11.29
CA LEU A 147 0.08 7.00 12.40
C LEU A 147 -1.38 7.05 11.93
N LYS A 148 -1.66 7.86 10.90
CA LYS A 148 -2.99 7.94 10.30
C LYS A 148 -3.41 6.60 9.68
N SER A 149 -2.56 6.00 8.84
CA SER A 149 -2.85 4.69 8.22
C SER A 149 -2.95 3.57 9.25
N LYS A 150 -2.08 3.59 10.28
CA LYS A 150 -2.10 2.63 11.40
C LYS A 150 -3.41 2.70 12.17
N LYS A 151 -3.95 3.91 12.43
CA LYS A 151 -5.24 4.08 13.10
C LYS A 151 -6.37 3.42 12.32
N VAL A 152 -6.44 3.65 11.01
CA VAL A 152 -7.44 3.03 10.13
C VAL A 152 -7.27 1.51 10.11
N LEU A 153 -6.04 1.02 9.96
CA LEU A 153 -5.77 -0.42 9.96
C LEU A 153 -6.20 -1.09 11.27
N LYS A 154 -5.97 -0.43 12.42
CA LYS A 154 -6.41 -0.93 13.73
C LYS A 154 -7.93 -1.06 13.82
N VAL A 155 -8.67 -0.05 13.34
CA VAL A 155 -10.15 -0.10 13.31
C VAL A 155 -10.61 -1.24 12.41
N LEU A 156 -9.99 -1.42 11.23
CA LEU A 156 -10.31 -2.52 10.32
C LEU A 156 -10.12 -3.89 10.98
N ILE A 157 -8.96 -4.11 11.61
CA ILE A 157 -8.64 -5.40 12.26
C ILE A 157 -9.65 -5.70 13.38
N ASN A 158 -9.99 -4.72 14.20
CA ASN A 158 -10.95 -4.91 15.28
C ASN A 158 -12.34 -5.29 14.76
N ASN A 159 -12.78 -4.71 13.64
CA ASN A 159 -14.08 -5.04 13.04
C ASN A 159 -14.13 -6.38 12.30
N PHE A 160 -12.97 -7.00 12.01
CA PHE A 160 -12.87 -8.34 11.41
C PHE A 160 -12.57 -9.44 12.44
N GLY A 161 -12.21 -9.08 13.67
CA GLY A 161 -11.81 -10.01 14.72
C GLY A 161 -12.94 -10.45 15.66
N ASP A 162 -14.11 -9.83 15.53
CA ASP A 162 -15.36 -10.18 16.23
C ASP A 162 -16.28 -10.97 15.26
#